data_2a75940a45b724d16dcb4a6842716ffe
#
_entry.id   2a75940a45b724d16dcb4a6842716ffe
#
_cell.length_a   1.000
_cell.length_b   1.000
_cell.length_c   1.000
_cell.angle_alpha   90.00
_cell.angle_beta   90.00
_cell.angle_gamma   90.00
#
_symmetry.space_group_name_H-M   'P 1'
#
loop_
_entity.id
_entity.type
_entity.pdbx_description
1 polymer ?
#
loop_
_entity_poly.entity_id
_entity_poly.type
_entity_poly.pdbx_seq_one_letter_code
_entity_poly.pdbx_strand_id
1 'polypeptide(L)'
;MRSSRGGVSRLLSIEREGFADPFRPSFFMANRENWAYDAQTETILASSAVRAVGGTHSLHMEAEFTPLYDSCCILRRNLLRSGVPVWYNHGIILQGGRPMRDLKNTCRVAVVQATPVMFRKDKCLEKALRLIDEAAGEGAELIVFPELFIPGYPYGMTFGFTVGSRKAVGREDWKMYYDNSLLADGPEMRKLLRRARELGVYISMGYSERDAVTGTLYNSNMMISPEGEALNHRKLKPTGSERVVWGDADRDYFPVMDTPWGPMGNLICWESYMPLARVALYQKGISLYISPNTNDNPEWQDTIRHIAIEGHCYFINADLVFRRSDYPQTVSGTAEIAALPDIACRGGSCVIDPFGHEASVTVWDKEDIIYADLDMQKVPASRMELDCVGHYARPDVLELRVNEK
;
A
#
# COMPACT_ATOMS: atom_id res chain seq x y z
N MET A 1 -41.77 33.43 46.65
CA MET A 1 -41.24 32.86 47.93
C MET A 1 -40.88 31.39 47.68
N ARG A 2 -39.69 31.02 48.11
CA ARG A 2 -39.07 29.67 48.07
C ARG A 2 -38.63 29.14 46.76
N SER A 3 -37.36 29.38 46.48
CA SER A 3 -36.47 28.62 45.65
C SER A 3 -36.24 27.24 46.24
N SER A 4 -36.31 26.21 45.43
CA SER A 4 -35.71 24.94 45.69
C SER A 4 -34.83 24.58 44.49
N ARG A 5 -33.53 24.70 44.68
CA ARG A 5 -32.53 24.16 43.75
C ARG A 5 -32.45 22.65 43.97
N GLY A 6 -33.01 21.88 43.05
CA GLY A 6 -32.78 20.46 42.92
C GLY A 6 -31.80 20.24 41.77
N GLY A 7 -30.61 19.78 42.10
CA GLY A 7 -29.66 19.33 41.07
C GLY A 7 -30.17 18.06 40.43
N VAL A 8 -30.48 18.13 39.17
CA VAL A 8 -30.87 16.97 38.37
C VAL A 8 -29.62 16.50 37.64
N SER A 9 -29.03 15.39 38.10
CA SER A 9 -28.09 14.61 37.32
C SER A 9 -28.87 13.99 36.15
N ARG A 10 -28.63 14.46 34.93
CA ARG A 10 -29.17 13.82 33.73
C ARG A 10 -28.19 12.73 33.27
N LEU A 11 -28.64 11.49 33.35
CA LEU A 11 -28.12 10.36 32.58
C LEU A 11 -28.47 10.63 31.09
N LEU A 12 -27.46 10.75 30.26
CA LEU A 12 -27.62 10.68 28.82
C LEU A 12 -27.50 9.22 28.40
N SER A 13 -28.63 8.55 28.23
CA SER A 13 -28.71 7.25 27.57
C SER A 13 -28.92 7.49 26.08
N ILE A 14 -28.03 6.97 25.25
CA ILE A 14 -28.23 6.90 23.81
C ILE A 14 -28.89 5.55 23.54
N GLU A 15 -30.20 5.56 23.31
CA GLU A 15 -30.88 4.36 22.81
C GLU A 15 -30.74 4.28 21.29
N ARG A 16 -30.12 3.23 20.82
CA ARG A 16 -30.28 2.75 19.45
C ARG A 16 -31.31 1.63 19.48
N GLU A 17 -32.39 1.77 18.79
CA GLU A 17 -33.26 0.65 18.50
C GLU A 17 -32.56 -0.33 17.57
N GLY A 18 -32.41 -1.57 18.03
CA GLY A 18 -32.34 -2.75 17.20
C GLY A 18 -30.99 -3.41 16.91
N PHE A 19 -29.99 -3.42 17.83
CA PHE A 19 -28.96 -4.50 17.86
C PHE A 19 -28.23 -4.46 19.21
N ALA A 20 -28.11 -5.61 19.86
CA ALA A 20 -27.37 -5.76 21.10
C ALA A 20 -25.85 -5.74 20.80
N ASP A 21 -25.19 -4.61 21.09
CA ASP A 21 -23.74 -4.49 21.08
C ASP A 21 -23.22 -4.72 22.51
N PRO A 22 -22.32 -5.66 22.75
CA PRO A 22 -21.78 -5.95 24.08
C PRO A 22 -20.79 -4.90 24.63
N PHE A 23 -20.48 -3.84 23.90
CA PHE A 23 -19.58 -2.78 24.33
C PHE A 23 -20.25 -1.39 24.35
N ARG A 24 -21.00 -1.10 25.43
CA ARG A 24 -21.51 0.27 25.70
C ARG A 24 -20.55 0.99 26.65
N PRO A 25 -19.91 2.08 26.27
CA PRO A 25 -19.28 2.97 27.23
C PRO A 25 -20.34 3.81 27.98
N SER A 26 -20.28 3.80 29.29
CA SER A 26 -21.11 4.64 30.14
C SER A 26 -20.33 5.88 30.56
N PHE A 27 -20.85 7.07 30.26
CA PHE A 27 -20.25 8.32 30.66
C PHE A 27 -20.99 8.90 31.88
N PHE A 28 -20.23 9.24 32.93
CA PHE A 28 -20.77 9.94 34.09
C PHE A 28 -20.18 11.34 34.17
N MET A 29 -21.02 12.35 34.38
CA MET A 29 -20.59 13.71 34.68
C MET A 29 -20.65 13.94 36.19
N ALA A 30 -19.52 14.12 36.82
CA ALA A 30 -19.42 14.51 38.20
C ALA A 30 -18.78 15.90 38.29
N ASN A 31 -19.65 16.93 38.37
CA ASN A 31 -19.29 18.35 38.49
C ASN A 31 -18.60 19.02 37.28
N ARG A 32 -18.67 20.38 37.25
CA ARG A 32 -18.28 21.25 36.12
C ARG A 32 -16.79 21.18 35.72
N GLU A 33 -15.97 20.41 36.40
CA GLU A 33 -14.50 20.43 36.25
C GLU A 33 -13.85 19.05 36.02
N ASN A 34 -14.61 17.94 36.06
CA ASN A 34 -14.01 16.60 35.91
C ASN A 34 -14.85 15.73 35.01
N TRP A 35 -14.20 15.05 34.07
CA TRP A 35 -14.76 13.99 33.26
C TRP A 35 -14.20 12.64 33.71
N ALA A 36 -15.06 11.68 33.95
CA ALA A 36 -14.65 10.31 34.23
C ALA A 36 -15.21 9.38 33.15
N TYR A 37 -14.35 8.52 32.61
CA TYR A 37 -14.71 7.45 31.69
C TYR A 37 -14.42 6.11 32.41
N ASP A 38 -15.44 5.28 32.53
CA ASP A 38 -15.30 3.94 33.08
C ASP A 38 -15.69 2.92 31.99
N ALA A 39 -14.71 2.22 31.48
CA ALA A 39 -14.86 1.03 30.65
C ALA A 39 -14.15 -0.13 31.34
N GLN A 40 -14.81 -0.76 32.29
CA GLN A 40 -14.30 -1.97 32.97
C GLN A 40 -12.86 -1.84 33.46
N THR A 41 -12.58 -0.91 34.41
CA THR A 41 -11.32 -0.75 35.15
C THR A 41 -10.38 0.39 34.77
N GLU A 42 -10.65 1.19 33.75
CA GLU A 42 -9.79 2.34 33.44
C GLU A 42 -10.54 3.65 33.63
N THR A 43 -10.24 4.38 34.72
CA THR A 43 -10.76 5.72 35.03
C THR A 43 -9.78 6.74 34.43
N ILE A 44 -10.25 7.59 33.51
CA ILE A 44 -9.47 8.72 33.01
C ILE A 44 -9.99 9.99 33.67
N LEU A 45 -9.13 10.62 34.47
CA LEU A 45 -9.41 11.93 35.07
C LEU A 45 -8.69 13.00 34.23
N ALA A 46 -9.46 13.85 33.55
CA ALA A 46 -8.93 15.03 32.88
C ALA A 46 -9.28 16.28 33.68
N SER A 47 -8.31 16.98 34.21
CA SER A 47 -8.45 18.29 34.83
C SER A 47 -8.17 19.36 33.78
N SER A 48 -9.15 20.10 33.41
CA SER A 48 -9.26 21.45 32.83
C SER A 48 -10.16 21.51 31.62
N ALA A 49 -11.12 22.39 31.73
CA ALA A 49 -12.07 22.97 30.77
C ALA A 49 -12.21 22.32 29.37
N VAL A 50 -12.99 21.25 29.29
CA VAL A 50 -13.55 20.79 28.03
C VAL A 50 -15.03 21.16 28.01
N ARG A 51 -15.47 22.00 27.07
CA ARG A 51 -16.90 22.25 26.81
C ARG A 51 -17.40 21.26 25.77
N ALA A 52 -18.37 20.45 26.14
CA ALA A 52 -19.14 19.68 25.17
C ALA A 52 -20.36 20.49 24.76
N VAL A 53 -20.50 20.76 23.47
CA VAL A 53 -21.72 21.32 22.87
C VAL A 53 -22.38 20.20 22.09
N GLY A 54 -23.46 19.67 22.62
CA GLY A 54 -24.20 18.56 22.01
C GLY A 54 -25.30 19.06 21.07
N GLY A 55 -25.28 18.61 19.85
CA GLY A 55 -26.38 18.58 18.91
C GLY A 55 -26.71 17.13 18.57
N THR A 56 -27.92 16.89 18.08
CA THR A 56 -28.57 15.58 18.04
C THR A 56 -27.86 14.43 17.34
N HIS A 57 -26.69 14.63 16.69
CA HIS A 57 -25.95 13.54 15.98
C HIS A 57 -24.43 13.67 15.98
N SER A 58 -23.83 14.62 16.72
CA SER A 58 -22.37 14.72 16.81
C SER A 58 -21.92 15.36 18.12
N LEU A 59 -20.81 14.87 18.67
CA LEU A 59 -20.10 15.45 19.81
C LEU A 59 -19.02 16.38 19.24
N HIS A 60 -19.14 17.69 19.45
CA HIS A 60 -18.07 18.64 19.19
C HIS A 60 -17.31 18.88 20.49
N MET A 61 -16.00 18.68 20.48
CA MET A 61 -15.12 19.04 21.58
C MET A 61 -14.29 20.25 21.16
N GLU A 62 -14.48 21.39 21.83
CA GLU A 62 -13.59 22.54 21.74
C GLU A 62 -12.61 22.48 22.92
N ALA A 63 -11.33 22.41 22.63
CA ALA A 63 -10.25 22.47 23.61
C ALA A 63 -9.39 23.71 23.34
N GLU A 64 -9.33 24.64 24.29
CA GLU A 64 -8.31 25.68 24.30
C GLU A 64 -6.99 25.10 24.85
N PHE A 65 -5.97 25.08 24.02
CA PHE A 65 -4.65 24.50 24.34
C PHE A 65 -3.68 25.56 24.86
N THR A 66 -3.24 25.38 26.08
CA THR A 66 -1.90 25.78 26.53
C THR A 66 -0.99 24.56 26.46
N PRO A 67 0.30 24.68 26.13
CA PRO A 67 1.12 23.55 25.71
C PRO A 67 1.56 22.67 26.88
N LEU A 68 0.92 21.51 27.02
CA LEU A 68 1.40 20.40 27.85
C LEU A 68 1.53 19.18 26.93
N TYR A 69 2.72 18.95 26.41
CA TYR A 69 3.07 17.96 25.38
C TYR A 69 2.75 16.51 25.77
N ASP A 70 2.79 16.14 27.05
CA ASP A 70 2.69 14.74 27.47
C ASP A 70 1.24 14.21 27.58
N SER A 71 0.29 15.07 27.92
CA SER A 71 -1.13 14.65 28.05
C SER A 71 -1.80 14.39 26.68
N CYS A 72 -1.33 15.06 25.64
CA CYS A 72 -1.87 14.95 24.29
C CYS A 72 -1.57 13.59 23.64
N CYS A 73 -0.42 12.99 23.98
CA CYS A 73 -0.01 11.67 23.44
C CYS A 73 -0.87 10.52 24.00
N ILE A 74 -1.31 10.62 25.24
CA ILE A 74 -2.13 9.57 25.88
C ILE A 74 -3.56 9.63 25.36
N LEU A 75 -4.15 10.82 25.24
CA LEU A 75 -5.47 11.00 24.64
C LEU A 75 -5.50 10.56 23.18
N ARG A 76 -4.44 10.84 22.44
CA ARG A 76 -4.27 10.44 21.03
C ARG A 76 -4.22 8.92 20.85
N ARG A 77 -3.48 8.21 21.73
CA ARG A 77 -3.39 6.74 21.70
C ARG A 77 -4.71 6.04 22.00
N ASN A 78 -5.52 6.59 22.89
CA ASN A 78 -6.77 5.96 23.31
C ASN A 78 -7.93 6.26 22.33
N LEU A 79 -8.01 7.45 21.74
CA LEU A 79 -8.98 7.79 20.71
C LEU A 79 -8.73 7.02 19.40
N LEU A 80 -7.47 6.75 19.05
CA LEU A 80 -7.13 5.93 17.88
C LEU A 80 -7.51 4.45 18.03
N ARG A 81 -7.63 3.96 19.27
CA ARG A 81 -8.07 2.58 19.56
C ARG A 81 -9.60 2.43 19.56
N SER A 82 -10.35 3.51 19.69
CA SER A 82 -11.82 3.46 19.77
C SER A 82 -12.52 3.41 18.40
N GLY A 83 -11.79 3.58 17.29
CA GLY A 83 -12.39 3.59 15.94
C GLY A 83 -13.36 4.72 15.66
N VAL A 84 -13.47 5.71 16.56
CA VAL A 84 -14.36 6.86 16.38
C VAL A 84 -13.67 7.89 15.51
N PRO A 85 -14.25 8.31 14.38
CA PRO A 85 -13.66 9.37 13.55
C PRO A 85 -13.71 10.70 14.33
N VAL A 86 -12.52 11.28 14.53
CA VAL A 86 -12.38 12.60 15.17
C VAL A 86 -12.24 13.64 14.07
N TRP A 87 -13.26 14.48 13.91
CA TRP A 87 -13.24 15.59 12.97
C TRP A 87 -12.68 16.84 13.65
N TYR A 88 -11.58 17.38 13.13
CA TYR A 88 -11.09 18.70 13.48
C TYR A 88 -11.49 19.69 12.38
N ASN A 89 -11.79 20.93 12.77
CA ASN A 89 -12.17 22.01 11.83
C ASN A 89 -11.08 22.38 10.79
N HIS A 90 -9.95 21.66 10.76
CA HIS A 90 -8.85 21.85 9.80
C HIS A 90 -8.31 20.51 9.27
N GLY A 91 -9.17 19.69 8.68
CA GLY A 91 -8.77 18.54 7.88
C GLY A 91 -8.85 17.19 8.59
N ILE A 92 -8.97 16.15 7.80
CA ILE A 92 -8.90 14.75 8.22
C ILE A 92 -7.48 14.47 8.70
N ILE A 93 -7.29 14.11 9.97
CA ILE A 93 -6.02 13.52 10.41
C ILE A 93 -6.03 12.08 9.94
N LEU A 94 -5.33 11.82 8.85
CA LEU A 94 -5.01 10.46 8.41
C LEU A 94 -4.21 9.77 9.52
N GLN A 95 -4.59 8.55 9.86
CA GLN A 95 -3.90 7.76 10.88
C GLN A 95 -2.43 7.57 10.47
N GLY A 96 -1.50 8.17 11.22
CA GLY A 96 -0.08 7.83 11.17
C GLY A 96 0.81 8.64 10.22
N GLY A 97 0.26 9.42 9.28
CA GLY A 97 1.08 10.17 8.32
C GLY A 97 1.91 11.31 8.94
N ARG A 98 3.12 11.54 8.43
CA ARG A 98 3.93 12.73 8.78
C ARG A 98 3.20 13.99 8.33
N PRO A 99 3.24 15.10 9.10
CA PRO A 99 2.74 16.37 8.61
C PRO A 99 3.46 16.77 7.31
N MET A 100 2.72 17.28 6.32
CA MET A 100 3.29 17.69 5.02
C MET A 100 4.50 18.64 5.12
N ARG A 101 4.55 19.45 6.18
CA ARG A 101 5.65 20.39 6.44
C ARG A 101 7.01 19.72 6.72
N ASP A 102 7.01 18.45 7.14
CA ASP A 102 8.21 17.70 7.54
C ASP A 102 8.71 16.78 6.41
N LEU A 103 8.08 16.85 5.21
CA LEU A 103 8.46 16.03 4.08
C LEU A 103 9.66 16.62 3.32
N LYS A 104 10.49 15.74 2.75
CA LYS A 104 11.54 16.14 1.80
C LYS A 104 10.92 16.66 0.50
N ASN A 105 11.53 17.68 -0.07
CA ASN A 105 11.06 18.28 -1.32
C ASN A 105 11.43 17.49 -2.57
N THR A 106 12.42 16.61 -2.47
CA THR A 106 12.93 15.83 -3.60
C THR A 106 13.08 14.36 -3.23
N CYS A 107 12.85 13.47 -4.21
CA CYS A 107 13.11 12.04 -4.12
C CYS A 107 13.80 11.59 -5.42
N ARG A 108 14.97 10.97 -5.32
CA ARG A 108 15.58 10.29 -6.45
C ARG A 108 15.13 8.84 -6.48
N VAL A 109 14.34 8.47 -7.49
CA VAL A 109 13.85 7.10 -7.69
C VAL A 109 14.63 6.39 -8.78
N ALA A 110 14.88 5.09 -8.58
CA ALA A 110 15.37 4.17 -9.59
C ALA A 110 14.29 3.10 -9.86
N VAL A 111 13.85 3.01 -11.10
CA VAL A 111 12.89 2.00 -11.56
C VAL A 111 13.68 0.93 -12.32
N VAL A 112 13.67 -0.27 -11.80
CA VAL A 112 14.42 -1.40 -12.37
C VAL A 112 13.56 -2.06 -13.46
N GLN A 113 14.03 -2.01 -14.70
CA GLN A 113 13.52 -2.84 -15.79
C GLN A 113 14.56 -3.87 -16.14
N ALA A 114 14.37 -5.10 -15.68
CA ALA A 114 15.38 -6.14 -15.84
C ALA A 114 14.74 -7.52 -16.02
N THR A 115 15.47 -8.38 -16.73
CA THR A 115 15.12 -9.78 -16.93
C THR A 115 15.39 -10.57 -15.65
N PRO A 116 14.41 -11.27 -15.06
CA PRO A 116 14.67 -12.20 -13.97
C PRO A 116 15.50 -13.41 -14.47
N VAL A 117 16.25 -14.04 -13.57
CA VAL A 117 16.83 -15.37 -13.87
C VAL A 117 15.73 -16.40 -13.64
N MET A 118 14.99 -16.73 -14.69
CA MET A 118 13.75 -17.49 -14.63
C MET A 118 13.85 -18.73 -13.76
N PHE A 119 12.99 -18.80 -12.73
CA PHE A 119 12.81 -19.91 -11.79
C PHE A 119 14.06 -20.27 -10.98
N ARG A 120 14.92 -19.26 -10.74
CA ARG A 120 16.13 -19.37 -9.94
C ARG A 120 16.16 -18.24 -8.90
N LYS A 121 15.43 -18.43 -7.78
CA LYS A 121 15.34 -17.42 -6.70
C LYS A 121 16.69 -16.95 -6.18
N ASP A 122 17.66 -17.88 -6.08
CA ASP A 122 19.04 -17.59 -5.68
C ASP A 122 19.71 -16.58 -6.62
N LYS A 123 19.57 -16.80 -7.92
CA LYS A 123 20.16 -15.97 -8.95
C LYS A 123 19.39 -14.66 -9.17
N CYS A 124 18.05 -14.70 -9.06
CA CYS A 124 17.25 -13.47 -9.03
C CYS A 124 17.66 -12.56 -7.87
N LEU A 125 17.84 -13.12 -6.67
CA LEU A 125 18.27 -12.36 -5.50
C LEU A 125 19.70 -11.79 -5.68
N GLU A 126 20.65 -12.56 -6.19
CA GLU A 126 22.00 -12.08 -6.51
C GLU A 126 21.94 -10.90 -7.49
N LYS A 127 21.11 -11.02 -8.55
CA LYS A 127 20.89 -9.94 -9.53
C LYS A 127 20.23 -8.73 -8.90
N ALA A 128 19.19 -8.94 -8.08
CA ALA A 128 18.49 -7.85 -7.38
C ALA A 128 19.45 -7.05 -6.48
N LEU A 129 20.25 -7.73 -5.66
CA LEU A 129 21.23 -7.07 -4.78
C LEU A 129 22.24 -6.24 -5.56
N ARG A 130 22.76 -6.75 -6.69
CA ARG A 130 23.66 -6.00 -7.56
C ARG A 130 22.98 -4.75 -8.15
N LEU A 131 21.74 -4.88 -8.64
CA LEU A 131 20.98 -3.74 -9.19
C LEU A 131 20.64 -2.70 -8.10
N ILE A 132 20.36 -3.14 -6.87
CA ILE A 132 20.18 -2.26 -5.72
C ILE A 132 21.47 -1.48 -5.43
N ASP A 133 22.64 -2.16 -5.44
CA ASP A 133 23.93 -1.52 -5.21
C ASP A 133 24.25 -0.47 -6.29
N GLU A 134 23.99 -0.81 -7.54
CA GLU A 134 24.15 0.08 -8.68
C GLU A 134 23.26 1.30 -8.57
N ALA A 135 21.94 1.11 -8.31
CA ALA A 135 20.99 2.19 -8.17
C ALA A 135 21.32 3.12 -6.99
N ALA A 136 21.68 2.55 -5.84
CA ALA A 136 22.09 3.32 -4.67
C ALA A 136 23.40 4.08 -4.92
N GLY A 137 24.34 3.50 -5.66
CA GLY A 137 25.60 4.15 -6.08
C GLY A 137 25.36 5.40 -6.95
N GLU A 138 24.29 5.41 -7.73
CA GLU A 138 23.80 6.57 -8.50
C GLU A 138 22.94 7.52 -7.70
N GLY A 139 22.81 7.32 -6.39
CA GLY A 139 22.11 8.21 -5.47
C GLY A 139 20.61 7.98 -5.35
N ALA A 140 20.09 6.85 -5.82
CA ALA A 140 18.67 6.52 -5.64
C ALA A 140 18.34 6.34 -4.16
N GLU A 141 17.24 6.95 -3.72
CA GLU A 141 16.69 6.85 -2.36
C GLU A 141 15.54 5.83 -2.30
N LEU A 142 14.85 5.61 -3.43
CA LEU A 142 13.79 4.61 -3.60
C LEU A 142 14.11 3.76 -4.85
N ILE A 143 14.10 2.44 -4.69
CA ILE A 143 14.41 1.48 -5.76
C ILE A 143 13.21 0.56 -5.93
N VAL A 144 12.64 0.53 -7.15
CA VAL A 144 11.40 -0.19 -7.44
C VAL A 144 11.66 -1.30 -8.45
N PHE A 145 11.34 -2.53 -8.05
CA PHE A 145 11.40 -3.73 -8.89
C PHE A 145 10.02 -4.09 -9.44
N PRO A 146 9.97 -4.75 -10.61
CA PRO A 146 8.72 -5.15 -11.24
C PRO A 146 8.01 -6.31 -10.53
N GLU A 147 6.80 -6.59 -10.98
CA GLU A 147 5.97 -7.73 -10.56
C GLU A 147 6.71 -9.04 -10.70
N LEU A 148 6.68 -9.86 -9.65
CA LEU A 148 7.27 -11.22 -9.67
C LEU A 148 8.73 -11.28 -10.16
N PHE A 149 9.52 -10.25 -9.88
CA PHE A 149 10.94 -10.28 -10.22
C PHE A 149 11.65 -11.51 -9.64
N ILE A 150 11.21 -11.99 -8.48
CA ILE A 150 11.68 -13.24 -7.89
C ILE A 150 10.50 -14.22 -7.79
N PRO A 151 10.55 -15.34 -8.49
CA PRO A 151 11.61 -15.91 -9.33
C PRO A 151 11.39 -15.70 -10.84
N GLY A 152 10.68 -14.70 -11.26
CA GLY A 152 10.25 -14.43 -12.63
C GLY A 152 8.77 -14.75 -12.85
N TYR A 153 8.15 -14.01 -13.76
CA TYR A 153 6.76 -14.21 -14.16
C TYR A 153 6.67 -15.35 -15.18
N PRO A 154 5.86 -16.42 -14.94
CA PRO A 154 5.76 -17.58 -15.82
C PRO A 154 4.86 -17.30 -17.04
N TYR A 155 5.17 -16.24 -17.79
CA TYR A 155 4.38 -15.75 -18.93
C TYR A 155 4.19 -16.85 -19.98
N GLY A 156 2.94 -17.05 -20.41
CA GLY A 156 2.59 -18.09 -21.39
C GLY A 156 2.49 -19.51 -20.83
N MET A 157 2.89 -19.77 -19.60
CA MET A 157 2.80 -21.12 -19.01
C MET A 157 1.40 -21.39 -18.48
N THR A 158 0.86 -22.57 -18.82
CA THR A 158 -0.42 -23.06 -18.29
C THR A 158 -0.28 -24.03 -17.15
N PHE A 159 0.94 -24.51 -16.84
CA PHE A 159 1.19 -25.59 -15.89
C PHE A 159 0.36 -26.84 -16.19
N GLY A 160 0.08 -27.06 -17.49
CA GLY A 160 -0.71 -28.18 -17.98
C GLY A 160 -2.22 -28.08 -17.69
N PHE A 161 -2.70 -26.92 -17.22
CA PHE A 161 -4.13 -26.70 -16.99
C PHE A 161 -4.85 -26.31 -18.30
N THR A 162 -6.00 -26.93 -18.50
CA THR A 162 -7.02 -26.48 -19.48
C THR A 162 -8.37 -26.64 -18.81
N VAL A 163 -9.40 -25.91 -19.26
CA VAL A 163 -10.73 -26.00 -18.66
C VAL A 163 -11.21 -27.47 -18.68
N GLY A 164 -11.52 -27.99 -17.49
CA GLY A 164 -11.97 -29.38 -17.30
C GLY A 164 -10.86 -30.46 -17.31
N SER A 165 -9.58 -30.09 -17.54
CA SER A 165 -8.48 -31.05 -17.64
C SER A 165 -7.15 -30.46 -17.12
N ARG A 166 -6.24 -31.36 -16.74
CA ARG A 166 -4.86 -31.02 -16.37
C ARG A 166 -3.91 -32.16 -16.74
N LYS A 167 -2.75 -31.79 -17.28
CA LYS A 167 -1.70 -32.75 -17.65
C LYS A 167 -0.77 -32.98 -16.43
N ALA A 168 -0.40 -34.22 -16.18
CA ALA A 168 0.47 -34.57 -15.04
C ALA A 168 1.85 -33.90 -15.10
N VAL A 169 2.39 -33.71 -16.32
CA VAL A 169 3.70 -33.07 -16.55
C VAL A 169 3.78 -31.64 -16.01
N GLY A 170 2.70 -30.90 -15.99
CA GLY A 170 2.65 -29.55 -15.44
C GLY A 170 2.91 -29.48 -13.92
N ARG A 171 2.83 -30.62 -13.21
CA ARG A 171 3.13 -30.66 -11.77
C ARG A 171 4.60 -30.43 -11.48
N GLU A 172 5.50 -30.81 -12.36
CA GLU A 172 6.93 -30.60 -12.19
C GLU A 172 7.30 -29.13 -12.40
N ASP A 173 6.72 -28.48 -13.42
CA ASP A 173 6.88 -27.05 -13.63
C ASP A 173 6.32 -26.25 -12.46
N TRP A 174 5.11 -26.63 -11.98
CA TRP A 174 4.52 -25.99 -10.83
C TRP A 174 5.37 -26.16 -9.56
N LYS A 175 5.88 -27.39 -9.33
CA LYS A 175 6.76 -27.68 -8.18
C LYS A 175 8.06 -26.86 -8.26
N MET A 176 8.66 -26.74 -9.44
CA MET A 176 9.83 -25.90 -9.66
C MET A 176 9.54 -24.45 -9.32
N TYR A 177 8.39 -23.90 -9.74
CA TYR A 177 7.98 -22.55 -9.44
C TYR A 177 7.73 -22.37 -7.93
N TYR A 178 7.02 -23.32 -7.31
CA TYR A 178 6.75 -23.37 -5.88
C TYR A 178 8.03 -23.35 -5.03
N ASP A 179 9.03 -24.18 -5.38
CA ASP A 179 10.31 -24.26 -4.65
C ASP A 179 11.13 -22.96 -4.76
N ASN A 180 10.90 -22.20 -5.82
CA ASN A 180 11.56 -20.92 -6.06
C ASN A 180 10.74 -19.71 -5.57
N SER A 181 9.53 -19.91 -5.06
CA SER A 181 8.76 -18.87 -4.38
C SER A 181 9.29 -18.63 -2.96
N LEU A 182 9.21 -17.38 -2.47
CA LEU A 182 9.82 -16.94 -1.22
C LEU A 182 8.84 -16.96 -0.05
N LEU A 183 9.34 -17.13 1.16
CA LEU A 183 8.60 -16.79 2.38
C LEU A 183 8.73 -15.29 2.63
N ALA A 184 7.65 -14.63 3.05
CA ALA A 184 7.65 -13.19 3.34
C ALA A 184 8.66 -12.79 4.43
N ASP A 185 8.92 -13.69 5.39
CA ASP A 185 9.92 -13.55 6.44
C ASP A 185 11.16 -14.42 6.21
N GLY A 186 11.35 -14.93 5.00
CA GLY A 186 12.39 -15.87 4.61
C GLY A 186 13.81 -15.29 4.60
N PRO A 187 14.83 -16.15 4.44
CA PRO A 187 16.23 -15.70 4.43
C PRO A 187 16.54 -14.75 3.27
N GLU A 188 15.84 -14.88 2.15
CA GLU A 188 15.96 -13.99 0.99
C GLU A 188 15.50 -12.58 1.32
N MET A 189 14.28 -12.45 1.91
CA MET A 189 13.75 -11.15 2.35
C MET A 189 14.62 -10.49 3.42
N ARG A 190 15.15 -11.28 4.35
CA ARG A 190 16.10 -10.76 5.36
C ARG A 190 17.38 -10.20 4.74
N LYS A 191 17.83 -10.71 3.57
CA LYS A 191 18.98 -10.14 2.84
C LYS A 191 18.62 -8.79 2.22
N LEU A 192 17.42 -8.65 1.64
CA LEU A 192 16.92 -7.38 1.10
C LEU A 192 16.76 -6.33 2.21
N LEU A 193 16.17 -6.70 3.35
CA LEU A 193 16.03 -5.85 4.52
C LEU A 193 17.38 -5.34 5.04
N ARG A 194 18.37 -6.23 5.15
CA ARG A 194 19.73 -5.82 5.54
C ARG A 194 20.33 -4.85 4.53
N ARG A 195 20.18 -5.13 3.22
CA ARG A 195 20.76 -4.29 2.17
C ARG A 195 20.12 -2.91 2.13
N ALA A 196 18.78 -2.81 2.29
CA ALA A 196 18.06 -1.54 2.42
C ALA A 196 18.63 -0.69 3.57
N ARG A 197 18.85 -1.33 4.74
CA ARG A 197 19.43 -0.68 5.91
C ARG A 197 20.87 -0.23 5.69
N GLU A 198 21.73 -1.08 5.11
CA GLU A 198 23.14 -0.79 4.85
C GLU A 198 23.33 0.41 3.93
N LEU A 199 22.46 0.53 2.92
CA LEU A 199 22.52 1.60 1.92
C LEU A 199 21.66 2.82 2.27
N GLY A 200 20.76 2.71 3.25
CA GLY A 200 19.84 3.79 3.63
C GLY A 200 18.75 4.05 2.57
N VAL A 201 18.32 3.02 1.83
CA VAL A 201 17.35 3.14 0.73
C VAL A 201 16.04 2.42 1.01
N TYR A 202 14.96 2.92 0.40
CA TYR A 202 13.68 2.22 0.31
C TYR A 202 13.68 1.26 -0.88
N ILE A 203 13.07 0.09 -0.72
CA ILE A 203 12.98 -0.91 -1.79
C ILE A 203 11.53 -1.37 -1.92
N SER A 204 11.04 -1.47 -3.16
CA SER A 204 9.80 -2.18 -3.51
C SER A 204 10.17 -3.39 -4.35
N MET A 205 9.84 -4.60 -3.89
CA MET A 205 10.24 -5.87 -4.50
C MET A 205 9.03 -6.74 -4.84
N GLY A 206 8.76 -6.94 -6.13
CA GLY A 206 7.77 -7.91 -6.59
C GLY A 206 8.28 -9.34 -6.53
N TYR A 207 7.49 -10.25 -5.96
CA TYR A 207 7.91 -11.64 -5.80
C TYR A 207 6.72 -12.61 -5.71
N SER A 208 6.97 -13.88 -6.05
CA SER A 208 6.03 -14.96 -5.74
C SER A 208 6.21 -15.35 -4.27
N GLU A 209 5.20 -15.03 -3.47
CA GLU A 209 5.15 -15.40 -2.06
C GLU A 209 4.65 -16.83 -1.89
N ARG A 210 5.26 -17.57 -0.98
CA ARG A 210 4.74 -18.84 -0.50
C ARG A 210 4.35 -18.69 0.97
N ASP A 211 3.08 -18.89 1.27
CA ASP A 211 2.61 -18.88 2.67
C ASP A 211 3.27 -20.01 3.47
N ALA A 212 3.78 -19.69 4.64
CA ALA A 212 4.54 -20.62 5.48
C ALA A 212 3.69 -21.74 6.08
N VAL A 213 2.38 -21.52 6.21
CA VAL A 213 1.45 -22.45 6.88
C VAL A 213 0.69 -23.29 5.85
N THR A 214 0.08 -22.62 4.88
CA THR A 214 -0.80 -23.28 3.89
C THR A 214 -0.05 -23.76 2.66
N GLY A 215 1.14 -23.18 2.38
CA GLY A 215 1.87 -23.38 1.13
C GLY A 215 1.21 -22.72 -0.09
N THR A 216 0.14 -21.94 0.09
CA THR A 216 -0.49 -21.19 -0.99
C THR A 216 0.50 -20.18 -1.56
N LEU A 217 0.52 -20.05 -2.88
CA LEU A 217 1.30 -19.01 -3.56
C LEU A 217 0.47 -17.73 -3.71
N TYR A 218 1.11 -16.59 -3.54
CA TYR A 218 0.53 -15.27 -3.77
C TYR A 218 1.47 -14.44 -4.67
N ASN A 219 0.87 -13.62 -5.50
CA ASN A 219 1.58 -12.56 -6.21
C ASN A 219 1.69 -11.38 -5.26
N SER A 220 2.90 -11.06 -4.82
CA SER A 220 3.12 -10.13 -3.72
C SER A 220 4.15 -9.07 -4.06
N ASN A 221 4.03 -7.93 -3.40
CA ASN A 221 5.02 -6.85 -3.42
C ASN A 221 5.38 -6.45 -2.00
N MET A 222 6.67 -6.49 -1.67
CA MET A 222 7.21 -6.09 -0.38
C MET A 222 7.78 -4.68 -0.46
N MET A 223 7.23 -3.75 0.31
CA MET A 223 7.84 -2.44 0.56
C MET A 223 8.74 -2.54 1.79
N ILE A 224 9.97 -2.07 1.68
CA ILE A 224 11.03 -2.17 2.70
C ILE A 224 11.59 -0.79 2.97
N SER A 225 11.65 -0.39 4.23
CA SER A 225 12.31 0.84 4.66
C SER A 225 13.74 0.60 5.16
N PRO A 226 14.62 1.60 5.14
CA PRO A 226 15.97 1.50 5.70
C PRO A 226 15.95 1.32 7.23
N GLU A 227 14.89 1.70 7.92
CA GLU A 227 14.70 1.48 9.36
C GLU A 227 14.36 0.04 9.69
N GLY A 228 13.98 -0.76 8.69
CA GLY A 228 13.67 -2.19 8.83
C GLY A 228 12.19 -2.51 8.90
N GLU A 229 11.32 -1.55 8.61
CA GLU A 229 9.91 -1.81 8.37
C GLU A 229 9.75 -2.57 7.04
N ALA A 230 8.87 -3.56 7.03
CA ALA A 230 8.52 -4.30 5.82
C ALA A 230 7.00 -4.48 5.77
N LEU A 231 6.39 -3.97 4.72
CA LEU A 231 4.95 -4.06 4.47
C LEU A 231 4.71 -4.88 3.21
N ASN A 232 3.97 -5.97 3.36
CA ASN A 232 3.67 -6.89 2.27
C ASN A 232 2.26 -6.63 1.73
N HIS A 233 2.13 -6.48 0.41
CA HIS A 233 0.85 -6.44 -0.28
C HIS A 233 0.73 -7.68 -1.16
N ARG A 234 -0.33 -8.48 -0.95
CA ARG A 234 -0.75 -9.58 -1.82
C ARG A 234 -1.74 -9.04 -2.84
N LYS A 235 -1.56 -9.35 -4.12
CA LYS A 235 -2.50 -8.96 -5.19
C LYS A 235 -3.92 -9.39 -4.82
N LEU A 236 -4.86 -8.45 -4.75
CA LEU A 236 -6.24 -8.71 -4.32
C LEU A 236 -6.88 -9.84 -5.13
N LYS A 237 -6.66 -9.79 -6.44
CA LYS A 237 -7.22 -10.75 -7.39
C LYS A 237 -6.23 -11.02 -8.50
N PRO A 238 -5.65 -12.22 -8.58
CA PRO A 238 -4.83 -12.60 -9.72
C PRO A 238 -5.62 -12.50 -11.03
N THR A 239 -4.96 -11.97 -12.07
CA THR A 239 -5.60 -11.64 -13.35
C THR A 239 -5.79 -12.89 -14.21
N GLY A 240 -7.01 -13.15 -14.67
CA GLY A 240 -7.28 -14.19 -15.66
C GLY A 240 -6.71 -15.55 -15.27
N SER A 241 -5.75 -16.05 -16.05
CA SER A 241 -5.10 -17.35 -15.85
C SER A 241 -4.08 -17.38 -14.71
N GLU A 242 -3.68 -16.24 -14.16
CA GLU A 242 -2.83 -16.18 -12.96
C GLU A 242 -3.41 -16.97 -11.78
N ARG A 243 -4.74 -17.11 -11.72
CA ARG A 243 -5.48 -17.89 -10.70
C ARG A 243 -5.16 -19.39 -10.72
N VAL A 244 -4.49 -19.88 -11.75
CA VAL A 244 -3.94 -21.24 -11.77
C VAL A 244 -2.79 -21.39 -10.78
N VAL A 245 -2.06 -20.29 -10.53
CA VAL A 245 -0.85 -20.28 -9.70
C VAL A 245 -1.07 -19.63 -8.36
N TRP A 246 -1.68 -18.41 -8.32
CA TRP A 246 -1.77 -17.60 -7.13
C TRP A 246 -3.19 -17.49 -6.59
N GLY A 247 -3.26 -17.45 -5.26
CA GLY A 247 -4.49 -17.19 -4.53
C GLY A 247 -4.83 -15.70 -4.44
N ASP A 248 -6.09 -15.43 -4.08
CA ASP A 248 -6.56 -14.08 -3.76
C ASP A 248 -5.94 -13.61 -2.44
N ALA A 249 -5.67 -12.32 -2.28
CA ALA A 249 -5.25 -11.75 -1.01
C ALA A 249 -6.25 -12.05 0.10
N ASP A 250 -5.75 -12.38 1.28
CA ASP A 250 -6.54 -12.81 2.43
C ASP A 250 -6.38 -11.90 3.65
N ARG A 251 -5.43 -10.96 3.61
CA ARG A 251 -5.08 -10.05 4.73
C ARG A 251 -4.29 -8.83 4.25
N ASP A 252 -4.08 -7.87 5.16
CA ASP A 252 -3.19 -6.71 5.01
C ASP A 252 -3.47 -5.91 3.73
N TYR A 253 -4.75 -5.59 3.53
CA TYR A 253 -5.19 -4.88 2.33
C TYR A 253 -4.68 -3.44 2.31
N PHE A 254 -4.06 -3.06 1.19
CA PHE A 254 -3.60 -1.70 0.91
C PHE A 254 -2.66 -1.15 1.97
N PRO A 255 -1.55 -1.85 2.30
CA PRO A 255 -0.55 -1.31 3.21
C PRO A 255 0.04 -0.02 2.64
N VAL A 256 0.29 0.94 3.51
CA VAL A 256 0.90 2.22 3.16
C VAL A 256 2.09 2.45 4.08
N MET A 257 3.25 2.69 3.48
CA MET A 257 4.49 2.96 4.18
C MET A 257 4.71 4.47 4.30
N ASP A 258 4.96 4.94 5.51
CA ASP A 258 5.39 6.32 5.73
C ASP A 258 6.82 6.51 5.23
N THR A 259 7.02 7.48 4.34
CA THR A 259 8.34 7.81 3.80
C THR A 259 8.68 9.28 4.03
N PRO A 260 9.94 9.69 3.86
CA PRO A 260 10.30 11.11 3.92
C PRO A 260 9.62 11.98 2.86
N TRP A 261 9.02 11.38 1.85
CA TRP A 261 8.35 12.05 0.70
C TRP A 261 6.82 11.96 0.77
N GLY A 262 6.28 11.48 1.88
CA GLY A 262 4.86 11.19 2.06
C GLY A 262 4.54 9.70 1.98
N PRO A 263 3.27 9.35 2.18
CA PRO A 263 2.84 7.96 2.18
C PRO A 263 3.05 7.30 0.82
N MET A 264 3.57 6.07 0.83
CA MET A 264 3.82 5.22 -0.34
C MET A 264 2.93 3.99 -0.28
N GLY A 265 2.15 3.74 -1.32
CA GLY A 265 1.32 2.55 -1.47
C GLY A 265 1.55 1.86 -2.80
N ASN A 266 1.08 0.62 -2.94
CA ASN A 266 1.22 -0.12 -4.19
C ASN A 266 -0.04 -0.89 -4.57
N LEU A 267 -0.26 -1.04 -5.89
CA LEU A 267 -1.15 -2.01 -6.50
C LEU A 267 -0.40 -2.73 -7.62
N ILE A 268 -0.59 -4.05 -7.70
CA ILE A 268 0.17 -4.89 -8.61
C ILE A 268 -0.56 -5.00 -9.95
N CYS A 269 0.07 -4.48 -11.01
CA CYS A 269 -0.36 -4.65 -12.41
C CYS A 269 -1.83 -4.22 -12.64
N TRP A 270 -2.63 -5.07 -13.25
CA TRP A 270 -4.05 -4.81 -13.56
C TRP A 270 -4.95 -4.63 -12.33
N GLU A 271 -4.45 -4.86 -11.14
CA GLU A 271 -5.12 -4.44 -9.92
C GLU A 271 -5.39 -2.91 -9.92
N SER A 272 -4.52 -2.14 -10.59
CA SER A 272 -4.70 -0.71 -10.80
C SER A 272 -5.91 -0.35 -11.69
N TYR A 273 -6.49 -1.31 -12.41
CA TYR A 273 -7.78 -1.10 -13.09
C TYR A 273 -8.99 -1.16 -12.15
N MET A 274 -8.82 -1.56 -10.89
CA MET A 274 -9.89 -1.59 -9.90
C MET A 274 -10.10 -0.18 -9.29
N PRO A 275 -11.17 0.58 -9.64
CA PRO A 275 -11.30 1.96 -9.20
C PRO A 275 -11.35 2.10 -7.69
N LEU A 276 -12.08 1.19 -7.00
CA LEU A 276 -12.21 1.23 -5.54
C LEU A 276 -10.90 0.93 -4.82
N ALA A 277 -10.02 0.10 -5.39
CA ALA A 277 -8.69 -0.16 -4.85
C ALA A 277 -7.82 1.10 -4.91
N ARG A 278 -7.87 1.85 -6.03
CA ARG A 278 -7.19 3.15 -6.14
C ARG A 278 -7.70 4.15 -5.11
N VAL A 279 -9.04 4.27 -4.98
CA VAL A 279 -9.65 5.19 -4.00
C VAL A 279 -9.24 4.82 -2.58
N ALA A 280 -9.11 3.52 -2.24
CA ALA A 280 -8.63 3.09 -0.92
C ALA A 280 -7.22 3.61 -0.62
N LEU A 281 -6.32 3.63 -1.62
CA LEU A 281 -4.99 4.24 -1.47
C LEU A 281 -5.06 5.77 -1.41
N TYR A 282 -5.88 6.41 -2.25
CA TYR A 282 -6.02 7.87 -2.24
C TYR A 282 -6.54 8.38 -0.90
N GLN A 283 -7.50 7.68 -0.28
CA GLN A 283 -8.00 8.01 1.07
C GLN A 283 -6.91 7.89 2.15
N LYS A 284 -5.87 7.09 1.92
CA LYS A 284 -4.69 7.00 2.78
C LYS A 284 -3.64 8.09 2.47
N GLY A 285 -3.94 9.00 1.52
CA GLY A 285 -3.16 10.20 1.22
C GLY A 285 -1.84 9.96 0.51
N ILE A 286 -1.72 8.88 -0.26
CA ILE A 286 -0.45 8.52 -0.91
C ILE A 286 0.10 9.66 -1.78
N SER A 287 1.42 9.82 -1.73
CA SER A 287 2.19 10.73 -2.60
C SER A 287 2.93 9.94 -3.68
N LEU A 288 3.25 8.67 -3.39
CA LEU A 288 3.96 7.75 -4.26
C LEU A 288 3.09 6.51 -4.48
N TYR A 289 2.69 6.27 -5.72
CA TYR A 289 1.95 5.10 -6.16
C TYR A 289 2.91 4.16 -6.87
N ILE A 290 3.24 3.05 -6.24
CA ILE A 290 4.11 2.03 -6.83
C ILE A 290 3.27 1.03 -7.61
N SER A 291 3.64 0.76 -8.86
CA SER A 291 2.97 -0.21 -9.72
C SER A 291 3.98 -1.18 -10.33
N PRO A 292 4.22 -2.32 -9.66
CA PRO A 292 5.01 -3.39 -10.25
C PRO A 292 4.15 -4.14 -11.28
N ASN A 293 4.69 -4.33 -12.48
CA ASN A 293 3.96 -4.85 -13.63
C ASN A 293 4.74 -5.94 -14.40
N THR A 294 3.95 -6.71 -15.16
CA THR A 294 4.38 -7.52 -16.29
C THR A 294 3.35 -7.27 -17.41
N ASN A 295 3.35 -6.05 -17.95
CA ASN A 295 2.33 -5.58 -18.85
C ASN A 295 2.94 -4.66 -19.92
N ASP A 296 3.15 -5.17 -21.09
CA ASP A 296 3.76 -4.46 -22.23
C ASP A 296 2.73 -3.87 -23.22
N ASN A 297 1.46 -3.75 -22.81
CA ASN A 297 0.42 -3.15 -23.63
C ASN A 297 0.62 -1.62 -23.71
N PRO A 298 0.76 -1.04 -24.93
CA PRO A 298 0.91 0.40 -25.09
C PRO A 298 -0.21 1.23 -24.45
N GLU A 299 -1.46 0.74 -24.46
CA GLU A 299 -2.60 1.43 -23.84
C GLU A 299 -2.49 1.54 -22.32
N TRP A 300 -1.59 0.76 -21.72
CA TRP A 300 -1.26 0.90 -20.29
C TRP A 300 -0.66 2.25 -19.98
N GLN A 301 0.10 2.85 -20.89
CA GLN A 301 0.72 4.18 -20.71
C GLN A 301 -0.35 5.28 -20.55
N ASP A 302 -1.48 5.18 -21.23
CA ASP A 302 -2.60 6.10 -21.05
C ASP A 302 -3.27 5.91 -19.69
N THR A 303 -3.41 4.66 -19.24
CA THR A 303 -4.00 4.30 -17.96
C THR A 303 -3.18 4.85 -16.79
N ILE A 304 -1.85 4.66 -16.79
CA ILE A 304 -1.00 5.12 -15.68
C ILE A 304 -0.94 6.65 -15.60
N ARG A 305 -1.00 7.32 -16.74
CA ARG A 305 -1.10 8.79 -16.84
C ARG A 305 -2.41 9.29 -16.21
N HIS A 306 -3.53 8.63 -16.54
CA HIS A 306 -4.82 8.94 -15.93
C HIS A 306 -4.78 8.74 -14.40
N ILE A 307 -4.21 7.64 -13.91
CA ILE A 307 -4.14 7.33 -12.47
C ILE A 307 -3.31 8.36 -11.71
N ALA A 308 -2.19 8.82 -12.29
CA ALA A 308 -1.36 9.86 -11.69
C ALA A 308 -2.12 11.18 -11.52
N ILE A 309 -2.90 11.59 -12.54
CA ILE A 309 -3.77 12.78 -12.49
C ILE A 309 -4.90 12.59 -11.48
N GLU A 310 -5.61 11.46 -11.54
CA GLU A 310 -6.76 11.16 -10.66
C GLU A 310 -6.35 11.16 -9.18
N GLY A 311 -5.19 10.53 -8.87
CA GLY A 311 -4.69 10.36 -7.50
C GLY A 311 -3.85 11.51 -6.98
N HIS A 312 -3.48 12.49 -7.83
CA HIS A 312 -2.54 13.57 -7.49
C HIS A 312 -1.27 13.05 -6.83
N CYS A 313 -0.69 12.01 -7.40
CA CYS A 313 0.50 11.33 -6.89
C CYS A 313 1.46 10.98 -8.02
N TYR A 314 2.73 10.78 -7.70
CA TYR A 314 3.65 10.19 -8.65
C TYR A 314 3.27 8.72 -8.89
N PHE A 315 3.14 8.33 -10.17
CA PHE A 315 2.94 6.93 -10.55
C PHE A 315 4.26 6.35 -11.03
N ILE A 316 4.76 5.35 -10.32
CA ILE A 316 6.04 4.70 -10.57
C ILE A 316 5.76 3.32 -11.16
N ASN A 317 5.91 3.20 -12.48
CA ASN A 317 5.64 2.01 -13.26
C ASN A 317 6.91 1.19 -13.45
N ALA A 318 7.00 0.00 -12.88
CA ALA A 318 8.11 -0.91 -13.05
C ALA A 318 7.66 -2.17 -13.77
N ASP A 319 8.12 -2.36 -15.00
CA ASP A 319 7.80 -3.51 -15.84
C ASP A 319 8.97 -4.47 -16.02
N LEU A 320 8.66 -5.76 -16.17
CA LEU A 320 9.64 -6.76 -16.59
C LEU A 320 9.99 -6.57 -18.07
N VAL A 321 11.23 -6.91 -18.40
CA VAL A 321 11.65 -7.16 -19.77
C VAL A 321 12.31 -8.53 -19.84
N PHE A 322 11.86 -9.38 -20.76
CA PHE A 322 12.50 -10.70 -20.98
C PHE A 322 12.13 -11.29 -22.33
N ARG A 323 12.97 -12.21 -22.76
CA ARG A 323 12.82 -12.93 -24.03
C ARG A 323 12.36 -14.36 -23.79
N ARG A 324 11.77 -14.97 -24.79
CA ARG A 324 11.46 -16.40 -24.83
C ARG A 324 12.68 -17.28 -24.53
N SER A 325 13.87 -16.86 -24.97
CA SER A 325 15.13 -17.56 -24.74
C SER A 325 15.61 -17.58 -23.29
N ASP A 326 15.05 -16.72 -22.42
CA ASP A 326 15.43 -16.63 -21.02
C ASP A 326 14.82 -17.75 -20.16
N TYR A 327 13.85 -18.49 -20.70
CA TYR A 327 13.30 -19.66 -20.06
C TYR A 327 14.29 -20.81 -19.98
N PRO A 328 14.39 -21.53 -18.83
CA PRO A 328 15.25 -22.70 -18.72
C PRO A 328 14.75 -23.84 -19.61
N GLN A 329 15.67 -24.56 -20.23
CA GLN A 329 15.36 -25.71 -21.11
C GLN A 329 14.67 -26.88 -20.38
N THR A 330 14.67 -26.85 -19.05
CA THR A 330 14.06 -27.89 -18.19
C THR A 330 12.57 -27.74 -18.03
N VAL A 331 11.98 -26.64 -18.52
CA VAL A 331 10.52 -26.41 -18.45
C VAL A 331 9.80 -27.36 -19.39
N SER A 332 8.82 -28.07 -18.89
CA SER A 332 8.03 -29.03 -19.71
C SER A 332 7.00 -28.35 -20.63
N GLY A 333 6.63 -27.11 -20.34
CA GLY A 333 5.76 -26.26 -21.19
C GLY A 333 6.46 -25.71 -22.45
N THR A 334 7.43 -26.42 -23.02
CA THR A 334 8.26 -25.94 -24.15
C THR A 334 7.46 -25.51 -25.37
N ALA A 335 6.34 -26.17 -25.67
CA ALA A 335 5.48 -25.78 -26.80
C ALA A 335 4.75 -24.46 -26.56
N GLU A 336 4.33 -24.21 -25.32
CA GLU A 336 3.66 -22.97 -24.91
C GLU A 336 4.65 -21.80 -24.97
N ILE A 337 5.88 -22.02 -24.46
CA ILE A 337 6.96 -21.03 -24.51
C ILE A 337 7.40 -20.77 -25.95
N ALA A 338 7.52 -21.81 -26.79
CA ALA A 338 7.89 -21.67 -28.18
C ALA A 338 6.88 -20.85 -29.01
N ALA A 339 5.63 -20.78 -28.56
CA ALA A 339 4.58 -19.96 -29.19
C ALA A 339 4.67 -18.47 -28.82
N LEU A 340 5.45 -18.09 -27.82
CA LEU A 340 5.67 -16.70 -27.45
C LEU A 340 6.47 -15.95 -28.53
N PRO A 341 6.30 -14.61 -28.63
CA PRO A 341 7.19 -13.79 -29.45
C PRO A 341 8.62 -13.84 -28.90
N ASP A 342 9.61 -13.44 -29.68
CA ASP A 342 11.00 -13.44 -29.26
C ASP A 342 11.25 -12.57 -28.04
N ILE A 343 10.65 -11.37 -28.02
CA ILE A 343 10.55 -10.55 -26.81
C ILE A 343 9.19 -10.89 -26.22
N ALA A 344 9.18 -11.62 -25.10
CA ALA A 344 7.96 -12.11 -24.47
C ALA A 344 7.31 -11.06 -23.56
N CYS A 345 8.12 -10.15 -23.03
CA CYS A 345 7.66 -8.96 -22.31
C CYS A 345 8.61 -7.80 -22.64
N ARG A 346 8.05 -6.66 -23.05
CA ARG A 346 8.80 -5.58 -23.69
C ARG A 346 9.31 -4.51 -22.71
N GLY A 347 8.85 -4.51 -21.46
CA GLY A 347 9.07 -3.40 -20.54
C GLY A 347 8.00 -2.31 -20.70
N GLY A 348 8.41 -1.06 -20.62
CA GLY A 348 7.53 0.12 -20.60
C GLY A 348 7.60 0.83 -19.27
N SER A 349 8.67 0.57 -18.50
CA SER A 349 8.89 1.25 -17.22
C SER A 349 9.08 2.74 -17.40
N CYS A 350 8.46 3.52 -16.50
CA CYS A 350 8.54 4.97 -16.49
C CYS A 350 8.02 5.54 -15.18
N VAL A 351 8.17 6.85 -15.01
CA VAL A 351 7.57 7.61 -13.91
C VAL A 351 6.73 8.74 -14.48
N ILE A 352 5.49 8.85 -13.98
CA ILE A 352 4.53 9.90 -14.34
C ILE A 352 4.34 10.82 -13.14
N ASP A 353 4.36 12.13 -13.37
CA ASP A 353 4.15 13.13 -12.33
C ASP A 353 2.64 13.35 -12.02
N PRO A 354 2.29 14.04 -10.92
CA PRO A 354 0.89 14.28 -10.54
C PRO A 354 0.04 15.08 -11.55
N PHE A 355 0.66 15.68 -12.56
CA PHE A 355 -0.02 16.38 -13.67
C PHE A 355 -0.14 15.53 -14.94
N GLY A 356 0.30 14.25 -14.87
CA GLY A 356 0.26 13.32 -16.01
C GLY A 356 1.43 13.48 -17.00
N HIS A 357 2.47 14.24 -16.66
CA HIS A 357 3.66 14.36 -17.50
C HIS A 357 4.68 13.28 -17.18
N GLU A 358 5.47 12.91 -18.16
CA GLU A 358 6.60 12.00 -17.95
C GLU A 358 7.68 12.70 -17.10
N ALA A 359 7.98 12.12 -15.94
CA ALA A 359 9.09 12.50 -15.08
C ALA A 359 10.38 11.73 -15.44
N SER A 360 10.26 10.65 -16.21
CA SER A 360 11.36 9.90 -16.81
C SER A 360 11.01 9.49 -18.24
N VAL A 361 12.01 9.09 -19.03
CA VAL A 361 11.75 8.45 -20.33
C VAL A 361 11.13 7.06 -20.13
N THR A 362 10.24 6.66 -21.03
CA THR A 362 9.71 5.29 -21.08
C THR A 362 10.69 4.40 -21.83
N VAL A 363 11.09 3.28 -21.22
CA VAL A 363 12.10 2.36 -21.78
C VAL A 363 11.45 1.07 -22.26
N TRP A 364 11.78 0.66 -23.49
CA TRP A 364 11.25 -0.53 -24.14
C TRP A 364 12.34 -1.47 -24.62
N ASP A 365 12.06 -2.77 -24.64
CA ASP A 365 12.80 -3.85 -25.31
C ASP A 365 14.26 -4.09 -24.82
N LYS A 366 14.65 -3.50 -23.69
CA LYS A 366 16.00 -3.66 -23.10
C LYS A 366 15.96 -3.60 -21.57
N GLU A 367 16.98 -4.18 -20.94
CA GLU A 367 17.25 -3.92 -19.53
C GLU A 367 17.77 -2.48 -19.33
N ASP A 368 17.31 -1.85 -18.26
CA ASP A 368 17.78 -0.51 -17.86
C ASP A 368 17.43 -0.24 -16.38
N ILE A 369 18.09 0.72 -15.76
CA ILE A 369 17.65 1.34 -14.51
C ILE A 369 17.26 2.77 -14.85
N ILE A 370 15.96 3.06 -14.76
CA ILE A 370 15.40 4.35 -15.13
C ILE A 370 15.43 5.25 -13.89
N TYR A 371 16.13 6.38 -13.97
CA TYR A 371 16.20 7.34 -12.87
C TYR A 371 15.27 8.52 -13.11
N ALA A 372 14.63 8.99 -12.02
CA ALA A 372 13.87 10.23 -12.01
C ALA A 372 14.10 10.99 -10.69
N ASP A 373 14.28 12.30 -10.80
CA ASP A 373 14.34 13.21 -9.67
C ASP A 373 12.95 13.84 -9.49
N LEU A 374 12.23 13.43 -8.46
CA LEU A 374 10.85 13.82 -8.20
C LEU A 374 10.82 15.13 -7.41
N ASP A 375 10.14 16.16 -7.93
CA ASP A 375 9.78 17.36 -7.18
C ASP A 375 8.49 17.12 -6.40
N MET A 376 8.61 16.83 -5.12
CA MET A 376 7.46 16.49 -4.26
C MET A 376 6.50 17.67 -4.02
N GLN A 377 6.90 18.91 -4.37
CA GLN A 377 6.00 20.07 -4.32
C GLN A 377 4.89 20.01 -5.39
N LYS A 378 5.07 19.20 -6.43
CA LYS A 378 4.02 18.94 -7.42
C LYS A 378 2.80 18.23 -6.84
N VAL A 379 2.97 17.40 -5.80
CA VAL A 379 1.87 16.67 -5.17
C VAL A 379 0.84 17.62 -4.55
N PRO A 380 1.19 18.53 -3.62
CA PRO A 380 0.21 19.48 -3.10
C PRO A 380 -0.26 20.49 -4.18
N ALA A 381 0.59 20.86 -5.14
CA ALA A 381 0.22 21.80 -6.19
C ALA A 381 -0.87 21.24 -7.12
N SER A 382 -0.80 19.94 -7.49
CA SER A 382 -1.79 19.31 -8.35
C SER A 382 -3.18 19.19 -7.72
N ARG A 383 -3.26 19.09 -6.38
CA ARG A 383 -4.53 19.00 -5.65
C ARG A 383 -5.38 20.27 -5.70
N MET A 384 -4.84 21.39 -6.17
CA MET A 384 -5.58 22.64 -6.33
C MET A 384 -6.74 22.50 -7.33
N GLU A 385 -6.58 21.68 -8.36
CA GLU A 385 -7.58 21.60 -9.45
C GLU A 385 -8.78 20.73 -9.05
N LEU A 386 -8.54 19.48 -8.66
CA LEU A 386 -9.60 18.55 -8.26
C LEU A 386 -9.05 17.49 -7.31
N ASP A 387 -9.25 17.69 -6.03
CA ASP A 387 -8.85 16.78 -4.96
C ASP A 387 -9.98 15.78 -4.69
N CYS A 388 -9.93 14.63 -5.30
CA CYS A 388 -11.02 13.65 -5.30
C CYS A 388 -11.33 13.03 -3.92
N VAL A 389 -10.42 13.11 -2.96
CA VAL A 389 -10.60 12.57 -1.59
C VAL A 389 -10.60 13.66 -0.51
N GLY A 390 -10.46 14.93 -0.90
CA GLY A 390 -10.48 16.10 -0.02
C GLY A 390 -11.62 17.05 -0.35
N HIS A 391 -11.31 18.17 -1.01
CA HIS A 391 -12.29 19.24 -1.29
C HIS A 391 -13.47 18.79 -2.15
N TYR A 392 -13.26 17.82 -3.03
CA TYR A 392 -14.30 17.26 -3.90
C TYR A 392 -14.91 15.96 -3.38
N ALA A 393 -14.47 15.48 -2.22
CA ALA A 393 -15.09 14.32 -1.60
C ALA A 393 -16.51 14.63 -1.11
N ARG A 394 -17.41 13.70 -1.29
CA ARG A 394 -18.81 13.76 -0.84
C ARG A 394 -19.13 12.54 0.01
N PRO A 395 -18.55 12.43 1.23
CA PRO A 395 -18.77 11.29 2.12
C PRO A 395 -20.23 11.15 2.58
N ASP A 396 -21.01 12.21 2.46
CA ASP A 396 -22.46 12.21 2.64
C ASP A 396 -23.23 11.49 1.52
N VAL A 397 -22.58 11.26 0.36
CA VAL A 397 -23.17 10.60 -0.82
C VAL A 397 -22.46 9.28 -1.15
N LEU A 398 -21.13 9.27 -1.05
CA LEU A 398 -20.28 8.14 -1.43
C LEU A 398 -19.35 7.78 -0.28
N GLU A 399 -19.43 6.56 0.21
CA GLU A 399 -18.53 6.02 1.25
C GLU A 399 -17.86 4.75 0.75
N LEU A 400 -16.53 4.70 0.81
CA LEU A 400 -15.75 3.48 0.62
C LEU A 400 -15.29 2.95 1.96
N ARG A 401 -15.60 1.69 2.25
CA ARG A 401 -15.08 0.94 3.40
C ARG A 401 -14.24 -0.23 2.92
N VAL A 402 -13.06 -0.35 3.47
CA VAL A 402 -12.20 -1.54 3.30
C VAL A 402 -12.47 -2.47 4.48
N ASN A 403 -12.82 -3.73 4.18
CA ASN A 403 -13.03 -4.75 5.21
C ASN A 403 -11.67 -5.29 5.64
N GLU A 404 -10.97 -4.57 6.49
CA GLU A 404 -9.73 -5.04 7.11
C GLU A 404 -10.05 -6.18 8.09
N LYS A 405 -9.34 -7.31 7.95
CA LYS A 405 -9.50 -8.49 8.80
C LYS A 405 -8.37 -8.56 9.82
#